data_021f8c734ed981fefc8952e283b71417
#
_entry.id   021f8c734ed981fefc8952e283b71417
#
_cell.length_a   1.000
_cell.length_b   1.000
_cell.length_c   1.000
_cell.angle_alpha   90.00
_cell.angle_beta   90.00
_cell.angle_gamma   90.00
#
_symmetry.space_group_name_H-M   'P 1'
#
loop_
_entity.id
_entity.type
_entity.pdbx_description
1 polymer ?
#
loop_
_entity_poly.entity_id
_entity_poly.type
_entity_poly.pdbx_seq_one_letter_code
_entity_poly.pdbx_strand_id
1 'polypeptide(L)'
;MKRLITSFLKNDAGNFAVTLAVAIIPVILVAGVAVDYSRISQARGKMQNAADSAALAGAIETTTSRADRKKAARKAFQSNFDDFSPDKLQVAVDDESVTVTVIKDLKMSFMGLAGYSSVPVEVTSQASISGDKVEVALVLDVSGSMRAMMSSGRTRLEELKLAAGKLITEVKNVAGDNAKFTIIPFTMNVNVGRTNTSWVWGYDKSYFDGTTWMGCVQERKPPFHIANEPGAKLHAYVWPPSPDRSTGRNECKNPSNGTNQGYDSLQEVSVGGSLSAQFDGPNRNCVRHDIMALEADQTRIEGKLASLTAEGNDGTIIAPGVTWGLRALSPEWPMEEASSWKGGAYKYMIVLTDGSQTTEIEYQSRTCNKVTNSSQEYLLNPEDFDMAGSKIVKYGPVDNWTPYGFIADSNPFNDGTRSVSDLPDSIDKLSIAACTEAKKERSGNQIEIFTIGVSSATAPGSRTYNLLNKCASRPENHFFAEDSQALNRAFDEITKKVKNIHLTH
;
A
#
# COMPACT_ATOMS: atom_id res chain seq x y z
N MET A 1 -76.75 -51.29 -32.66
CA MET A 1 -76.08 -50.22 -31.85
C MET A 1 -75.76 -50.63 -30.41
N LYS A 2 -76.72 -51.17 -29.63
CA LYS A 2 -76.46 -51.61 -28.24
C LYS A 2 -75.33 -52.65 -28.08
N ARG A 3 -75.13 -53.63 -28.96
CA ARG A 3 -74.07 -54.65 -28.92
C ARG A 3 -72.68 -54.10 -29.21
N LEU A 4 -72.52 -53.04 -29.98
CA LEU A 4 -71.23 -52.40 -30.23
C LEU A 4 -70.77 -51.57 -29.01
N ILE A 5 -71.69 -50.91 -28.33
CA ILE A 5 -71.40 -50.12 -27.13
C ILE A 5 -71.00 -51.05 -25.97
N THR A 6 -71.68 -52.19 -25.79
CA THR A 6 -71.32 -53.16 -24.73
C THR A 6 -70.02 -53.90 -25.03
N SER A 7 -69.66 -54.14 -26.28
CA SER A 7 -68.33 -54.71 -26.65
C SER A 7 -67.20 -53.70 -26.43
N PHE A 8 -67.45 -52.39 -26.64
CA PHE A 8 -66.47 -51.35 -26.42
C PHE A 8 -66.20 -51.15 -24.92
N LEU A 9 -67.24 -51.27 -24.06
CA LEU A 9 -67.13 -51.11 -22.60
C LEU A 9 -66.52 -52.30 -21.88
N LYS A 10 -66.37 -53.48 -22.59
CA LYS A 10 -65.76 -54.70 -22.04
C LYS A 10 -64.35 -54.96 -22.58
N ASN A 11 -63.80 -54.14 -23.37
CA ASN A 11 -62.49 -54.32 -23.95
C ASN A 11 -61.44 -53.61 -23.11
N ASP A 12 -60.67 -54.37 -22.32
CA ASP A 12 -59.57 -53.89 -21.44
C ASP A 12 -58.48 -53.15 -22.24
N ALA A 13 -58.37 -53.38 -23.55
CA ALA A 13 -57.44 -52.61 -24.42
C ALA A 13 -57.82 -51.12 -24.56
N GLY A 14 -59.08 -50.72 -24.35
CA GLY A 14 -59.51 -49.33 -24.31
C GLY A 14 -59.07 -48.59 -23.06
N ASN A 15 -58.89 -49.33 -21.96
CA ASN A 15 -58.50 -48.76 -20.68
C ASN A 15 -57.04 -48.20 -20.67
N PHE A 16 -56.14 -48.88 -21.40
CA PHE A 16 -54.76 -48.43 -21.58
C PHE A 16 -54.69 -47.08 -22.36
N ALA A 17 -55.48 -46.93 -23.44
CA ALA A 17 -55.51 -45.69 -24.22
C ALA A 17 -56.03 -44.52 -23.40
N VAL A 18 -57.05 -44.71 -22.56
CA VAL A 18 -57.59 -43.66 -21.66
C VAL A 18 -56.59 -43.32 -20.56
N THR A 19 -55.98 -44.33 -19.94
CA THR A 19 -54.95 -44.12 -18.91
C THR A 19 -53.75 -43.40 -19.49
N LEU A 20 -53.27 -43.78 -20.67
CA LEU A 20 -52.17 -43.14 -21.36
C LEU A 20 -52.54 -41.70 -21.75
N ALA A 21 -53.75 -41.43 -22.23
CA ALA A 21 -54.19 -40.08 -22.56
C ALA A 21 -54.24 -39.16 -21.35
N VAL A 22 -54.64 -39.66 -20.18
CA VAL A 22 -54.64 -38.91 -18.92
C VAL A 22 -53.20 -38.72 -18.39
N ALA A 23 -52.35 -39.77 -18.50
CA ALA A 23 -50.98 -39.70 -18.03
C ALA A 23 -50.07 -38.81 -18.91
N ILE A 24 -50.35 -38.65 -20.20
CA ILE A 24 -49.55 -37.83 -21.13
C ILE A 24 -49.71 -36.33 -20.85
N ILE A 25 -50.85 -35.90 -20.30
CA ILE A 25 -51.09 -34.47 -20.02
C ILE A 25 -50.07 -33.91 -19.01
N PRO A 26 -49.86 -34.51 -17.83
CA PRO A 26 -48.83 -34.00 -16.92
C PRO A 26 -47.42 -34.10 -17.47
N VAL A 27 -47.11 -35.12 -18.32
CA VAL A 27 -45.81 -35.22 -18.96
C VAL A 27 -45.58 -34.07 -19.93
N ILE A 28 -46.58 -33.74 -20.74
CA ILE A 28 -46.50 -32.58 -21.68
C ILE A 28 -46.40 -31.28 -20.92
N LEU A 29 -47.09 -31.13 -19.78
CA LEU A 29 -47.00 -29.94 -18.94
C LEU A 29 -45.60 -29.81 -18.34
N VAL A 30 -45.03 -30.86 -17.82
CA VAL A 30 -43.67 -30.84 -17.23
C VAL A 30 -42.63 -30.55 -18.35
N ALA A 31 -42.73 -31.19 -19.50
CA ALA A 31 -41.90 -30.89 -20.66
C ALA A 31 -42.04 -29.44 -21.13
N GLY A 32 -43.27 -28.92 -21.16
CA GLY A 32 -43.58 -27.55 -21.52
C GLY A 32 -42.96 -26.53 -20.52
N VAL A 33 -43.05 -26.80 -19.21
CA VAL A 33 -42.42 -25.96 -18.20
C VAL A 33 -40.90 -25.96 -18.37
N ALA A 34 -40.26 -27.11 -18.69
CA ALA A 34 -38.82 -27.17 -18.97
C ALA A 34 -38.42 -26.34 -20.19
N VAL A 35 -39.25 -26.32 -21.25
CA VAL A 35 -39.02 -25.45 -22.42
C VAL A 35 -39.15 -23.97 -22.07
N ASP A 36 -40.18 -23.58 -21.33
CA ASP A 36 -40.34 -22.19 -20.91
C ASP A 36 -39.18 -21.76 -19.97
N TYR A 37 -38.74 -22.62 -19.04
CA TYR A 37 -37.58 -22.37 -18.19
C TYR A 37 -36.28 -22.19 -19.00
N SER A 38 -36.05 -23.04 -20.01
CA SER A 38 -34.90 -22.89 -20.91
C SER A 38 -34.90 -21.54 -21.63
N ARG A 39 -36.08 -21.09 -22.12
CA ARG A 39 -36.25 -19.76 -22.73
C ARG A 39 -35.96 -18.61 -21.76
N ILE A 40 -36.45 -18.71 -20.51
CA ILE A 40 -36.15 -17.73 -19.48
C ILE A 40 -34.64 -17.65 -19.23
N SER A 41 -33.98 -18.81 -19.07
CA SER A 41 -32.54 -18.88 -18.82
C SER A 41 -31.72 -18.29 -19.96
N GLN A 42 -32.07 -18.61 -21.22
CA GLN A 42 -31.38 -18.04 -22.38
C GLN A 42 -31.58 -16.52 -22.50
N ALA A 43 -32.84 -16.04 -22.28
CA ALA A 43 -33.12 -14.61 -22.31
C ALA A 43 -32.37 -13.87 -21.20
N ARG A 44 -32.34 -14.43 -19.99
CA ARG A 44 -31.60 -13.87 -18.88
C ARG A 44 -30.08 -13.75 -19.19
N GLY A 45 -29.49 -14.78 -19.78
CA GLY A 45 -28.07 -14.76 -20.19
C GLY A 45 -27.79 -13.70 -21.24
N LYS A 46 -28.67 -13.58 -22.26
CA LYS A 46 -28.53 -12.52 -23.29
C LYS A 46 -28.66 -11.11 -22.69
N MET A 47 -29.65 -10.92 -21.82
CA MET A 47 -29.86 -9.64 -21.13
C MET A 47 -28.71 -9.28 -20.23
N GLN A 48 -28.15 -10.26 -19.50
CA GLN A 48 -27.01 -10.04 -18.63
C GLN A 48 -25.78 -9.59 -19.45
N ASN A 49 -25.44 -10.31 -20.51
CA ASN A 49 -24.31 -9.95 -21.38
C ASN A 49 -24.46 -8.55 -22.00
N ALA A 50 -25.69 -8.17 -22.38
CA ALA A 50 -25.94 -6.84 -22.88
C ALA A 50 -25.87 -5.76 -21.82
N ALA A 51 -26.34 -6.05 -20.59
CA ALA A 51 -26.24 -5.15 -19.46
C ALA A 51 -24.77 -4.95 -19.02
N ASP A 52 -23.98 -6.03 -19.01
CA ASP A 52 -22.56 -5.97 -18.70
C ASP A 52 -21.78 -5.11 -19.71
N SER A 53 -22.03 -5.36 -21.01
CA SER A 53 -21.45 -4.53 -22.08
C SER A 53 -21.87 -3.07 -22.00
N ALA A 54 -23.12 -2.80 -21.62
CA ALA A 54 -23.63 -1.45 -21.47
C ALA A 54 -23.02 -0.72 -20.25
N ALA A 55 -22.95 -1.40 -19.10
CA ALA A 55 -22.34 -0.85 -17.89
C ALA A 55 -20.86 -0.49 -18.15
N LEU A 56 -20.13 -1.41 -18.79
CA LEU A 56 -18.74 -1.20 -19.15
C LEU A 56 -18.56 -0.03 -20.13
N ALA A 57 -19.36 0.02 -21.20
CA ALA A 57 -19.28 1.11 -22.18
C ALA A 57 -19.58 2.49 -21.58
N GLY A 58 -20.51 2.56 -20.62
CA GLY A 58 -20.76 3.79 -19.88
C GLY A 58 -19.64 4.15 -18.93
N ALA A 59 -19.00 3.15 -18.32
CA ALA A 59 -17.91 3.35 -17.37
C ALA A 59 -16.62 3.84 -18.04
N ILE A 60 -16.25 3.27 -19.20
CA ILE A 60 -15.01 3.64 -19.94
C ILE A 60 -15.15 4.92 -20.78
N GLU A 61 -16.34 5.51 -20.87
CA GLU A 61 -16.52 6.76 -21.60
C GLU A 61 -15.67 7.87 -20.98
N THR A 62 -14.81 8.48 -21.80
CA THR A 62 -13.77 9.44 -21.36
C THR A 62 -14.31 10.79 -20.87
N THR A 63 -15.59 11.04 -21.05
CA THR A 63 -16.23 12.29 -20.61
C THR A 63 -16.56 12.29 -19.12
N THR A 64 -16.51 13.45 -18.51
CA THR A 64 -16.99 13.67 -17.13
C THR A 64 -18.52 13.82 -17.06
N SER A 65 -19.20 13.91 -18.22
CA SER A 65 -20.65 14.11 -18.31
C SER A 65 -21.41 12.82 -18.00
N ARG A 66 -22.20 12.82 -16.91
CA ARG A 66 -23.12 11.71 -16.60
C ARG A 66 -24.12 11.43 -17.73
N ALA A 67 -24.50 12.47 -18.51
CA ALA A 67 -25.43 12.33 -19.63
C ALA A 67 -24.78 11.54 -20.78
N ASP A 68 -23.52 11.82 -21.09
CA ASP A 68 -22.81 11.12 -22.17
C ASP A 68 -22.52 9.66 -21.80
N ARG A 69 -22.15 9.39 -20.55
CA ARG A 69 -22.01 8.03 -20.02
C ARG A 69 -23.31 7.23 -20.12
N LYS A 70 -24.45 7.84 -19.76
CA LYS A 70 -25.77 7.23 -19.94
C LYS A 70 -26.07 6.95 -21.41
N LYS A 71 -25.69 7.84 -22.31
CA LYS A 71 -25.87 7.69 -23.76
C LYS A 71 -25.01 6.55 -24.33
N ALA A 72 -23.72 6.47 -23.90
CA ALA A 72 -22.83 5.38 -24.28
C ALA A 72 -23.36 4.01 -23.84
N ALA A 73 -23.77 3.91 -22.56
CA ALA A 73 -24.35 2.69 -22.01
C ALA A 73 -25.62 2.26 -22.79
N ARG A 74 -26.54 3.18 -23.05
CA ARG A 74 -27.75 2.88 -23.82
C ARG A 74 -27.43 2.41 -25.21
N LYS A 75 -26.49 3.06 -25.90
CA LYS A 75 -26.07 2.69 -27.25
C LYS A 75 -25.47 1.28 -27.28
N ALA A 76 -24.61 0.97 -26.34
CA ALA A 76 -23.98 -0.35 -26.24
C ALA A 76 -25.03 -1.44 -25.95
N PHE A 77 -25.99 -1.18 -25.05
CA PHE A 77 -27.09 -2.10 -24.79
C PHE A 77 -27.90 -2.39 -26.08
N GLN A 78 -28.32 -1.34 -26.80
CA GLN A 78 -29.08 -1.47 -28.02
C GLN A 78 -28.35 -2.26 -29.10
N SER A 79 -27.02 -2.13 -29.18
CA SER A 79 -26.18 -2.87 -30.14
C SER A 79 -26.05 -4.36 -29.83
N ASN A 80 -26.25 -4.75 -28.57
CA ASN A 80 -26.08 -6.14 -28.08
C ASN A 80 -27.42 -6.84 -27.80
N PHE A 81 -28.55 -6.12 -27.86
CA PHE A 81 -29.86 -6.67 -27.55
C PHE A 81 -30.93 -6.08 -28.45
N ASP A 82 -31.21 -6.78 -29.58
CA ASP A 82 -32.11 -6.32 -30.65
C ASP A 82 -33.58 -6.19 -30.20
N ASP A 83 -33.99 -6.95 -29.19
CA ASP A 83 -35.38 -7.00 -28.70
C ASP A 83 -35.57 -6.07 -27.47
N PHE A 84 -35.07 -4.84 -27.60
CA PHE A 84 -35.04 -3.86 -26.50
C PHE A 84 -36.33 -2.99 -26.48
N SER A 85 -36.87 -2.81 -25.25
CA SER A 85 -37.90 -1.83 -24.97
C SER A 85 -37.33 -0.65 -24.21
N PRO A 86 -37.33 0.59 -24.75
CA PRO A 86 -36.71 1.74 -24.08
C PRO A 86 -37.24 2.02 -22.67
N ASP A 87 -38.52 1.71 -22.44
CA ASP A 87 -39.18 2.03 -21.18
C ASP A 87 -38.76 1.10 -20.03
N LYS A 88 -38.06 0.02 -20.35
CA LYS A 88 -37.60 -0.99 -19.35
C LYS A 88 -36.09 -1.02 -19.14
N LEU A 89 -35.35 -0.04 -19.69
CA LEU A 89 -33.92 0.13 -19.45
C LEU A 89 -33.69 1.33 -18.54
N GLN A 90 -33.11 1.07 -17.36
CA GLN A 90 -32.66 2.10 -16.43
C GLN A 90 -31.13 2.13 -16.43
N VAL A 91 -30.56 3.32 -16.59
CA VAL A 91 -29.12 3.57 -16.47
C VAL A 91 -28.94 4.63 -15.41
N ALA A 92 -28.43 4.23 -14.26
CA ALA A 92 -27.97 5.12 -13.19
C ALA A 92 -26.48 5.37 -13.36
N VAL A 93 -26.05 6.61 -13.17
CA VAL A 93 -24.64 7.01 -13.19
C VAL A 93 -24.42 7.88 -11.98
N ASP A 94 -23.61 7.43 -11.06
CA ASP A 94 -23.05 8.20 -9.96
C ASP A 94 -21.58 8.58 -10.23
N ASP A 95 -20.85 9.04 -9.23
CA ASP A 95 -19.45 9.47 -9.39
C ASP A 95 -18.48 8.28 -9.46
N GLU A 96 -18.92 7.11 -9.08
CA GLU A 96 -18.06 5.92 -8.94
C GLU A 96 -18.49 4.77 -9.85
N SER A 97 -19.75 4.76 -10.35
CA SER A 97 -20.25 3.63 -11.09
C SER A 97 -21.33 3.95 -12.14
N VAL A 98 -21.45 3.06 -13.11
CA VAL A 98 -22.59 2.97 -14.03
C VAL A 98 -23.33 1.69 -13.72
N THR A 99 -24.58 1.83 -13.29
CA THR A 99 -25.48 0.70 -13.04
C THR A 99 -26.54 0.63 -14.13
N VAL A 100 -26.67 -0.54 -14.76
CA VAL A 100 -27.64 -0.81 -15.81
C VAL A 100 -28.62 -1.87 -15.33
N THR A 101 -29.90 -1.51 -15.20
CA THR A 101 -30.97 -2.44 -14.84
C THR A 101 -31.92 -2.61 -16.02
N VAL A 102 -32.17 -3.85 -16.39
CA VAL A 102 -33.03 -4.23 -17.52
C VAL A 102 -34.13 -5.15 -17.04
N ILE A 103 -35.37 -4.81 -17.38
CA ILE A 103 -36.52 -5.65 -17.05
C ILE A 103 -37.24 -5.96 -18.39
N LYS A 104 -37.56 -7.23 -18.60
CA LYS A 104 -38.30 -7.72 -19.75
C LYS A 104 -39.33 -8.76 -19.36
N ASP A 105 -40.59 -8.56 -19.80
CA ASP A 105 -41.66 -9.54 -19.62
C ASP A 105 -41.60 -10.59 -20.74
N LEU A 106 -41.24 -11.81 -20.38
CA LEU A 106 -41.20 -12.94 -21.31
C LEU A 106 -42.54 -13.63 -21.34
N LYS A 107 -43.17 -13.72 -22.53
CA LYS A 107 -44.38 -14.49 -22.72
C LYS A 107 -44.10 -15.98 -22.59
N MET A 108 -44.91 -16.64 -21.80
CA MET A 108 -44.86 -18.08 -21.58
C MET A 108 -45.76 -18.81 -22.55
N SER A 109 -45.27 -19.93 -23.08
CA SER A 109 -46.03 -20.76 -24.03
C SER A 109 -46.83 -21.82 -23.27
N PHE A 110 -46.23 -22.57 -22.41
CA PHE A 110 -46.85 -23.68 -21.70
C PHE A 110 -47.31 -23.29 -20.28
N MET A 111 -46.54 -22.48 -19.59
CA MET A 111 -46.97 -21.95 -18.28
C MET A 111 -48.17 -21.05 -18.38
N GLY A 112 -48.44 -20.49 -19.57
CA GLY A 112 -49.69 -19.77 -19.89
C GLY A 112 -50.96 -20.63 -19.70
N LEU A 113 -50.88 -21.93 -19.95
CA LEU A 113 -51.95 -22.88 -19.68
C LEU A 113 -52.28 -23.07 -18.21
N ALA A 114 -51.30 -22.83 -17.35
CA ALA A 114 -51.43 -22.84 -15.89
C ALA A 114 -51.73 -21.44 -15.29
N GLY A 115 -52.04 -20.45 -16.13
CA GLY A 115 -52.41 -19.08 -15.72
C GLY A 115 -51.28 -18.07 -15.68
N TYR A 116 -50.05 -18.46 -15.98
CA TYR A 116 -48.86 -17.56 -16.00
C TYR A 116 -48.56 -17.13 -17.44
N SER A 117 -49.22 -16.08 -17.90
CA SER A 117 -49.09 -15.62 -19.31
C SER A 117 -47.74 -14.97 -19.60
N SER A 118 -47.06 -14.35 -18.62
CA SER A 118 -45.71 -13.78 -18.72
C SER A 118 -44.98 -13.82 -17.37
N VAL A 119 -43.65 -13.81 -17.44
CA VAL A 119 -42.75 -13.75 -16.24
C VAL A 119 -41.79 -12.60 -16.47
N PRO A 120 -41.68 -11.63 -15.53
CA PRO A 120 -40.67 -10.58 -15.60
C PRO A 120 -39.28 -11.17 -15.30
N VAL A 121 -38.33 -10.88 -16.18
CA VAL A 121 -36.90 -11.19 -16.00
C VAL A 121 -36.18 -9.87 -15.78
N GLU A 122 -35.54 -9.76 -14.66
CA GLU A 122 -34.73 -8.61 -14.28
C GLU A 122 -33.25 -9.02 -14.21
N VAL A 123 -32.38 -8.18 -14.74
CA VAL A 123 -30.93 -8.29 -14.63
C VAL A 123 -30.35 -6.91 -14.28
N THR A 124 -29.33 -6.91 -13.47
CA THR A 124 -28.59 -5.69 -13.12
C THR A 124 -27.10 -5.94 -13.30
N SER A 125 -26.42 -4.99 -13.92
CA SER A 125 -24.98 -4.95 -14.07
C SER A 125 -24.45 -3.61 -13.58
N GLN A 126 -23.27 -3.62 -12.98
CA GLN A 126 -22.58 -2.43 -12.50
C GLN A 126 -21.13 -2.47 -12.94
N ALA A 127 -20.64 -1.35 -13.48
CA ALA A 127 -19.23 -1.14 -13.78
C ALA A 127 -18.74 0.15 -13.12
N SER A 128 -17.52 0.12 -12.59
CA SER A 128 -16.90 1.31 -12.00
C SER A 128 -16.53 2.33 -13.08
N ILE A 129 -16.90 3.60 -12.86
CA ILE A 129 -16.52 4.73 -13.73
C ILE A 129 -15.04 5.06 -13.58
N SER A 130 -14.51 4.82 -12.40
CA SER A 130 -13.09 4.93 -12.17
C SER A 130 -12.44 3.83 -12.99
N GLY A 131 -11.80 4.18 -14.09
CA GLY A 131 -10.69 3.36 -14.52
C GLY A 131 -9.91 3.07 -13.25
N ASP A 132 -9.64 1.80 -12.98
CA ASP A 132 -9.09 1.34 -11.70
C ASP A 132 -8.03 2.29 -11.20
N LYS A 133 -8.31 3.00 -10.09
CA LYS A 133 -7.32 3.90 -9.48
C LYS A 133 -6.15 3.05 -9.02
N VAL A 134 -4.96 3.48 -9.35
CA VAL A 134 -3.72 2.83 -8.94
C VAL A 134 -2.95 3.75 -8.02
N GLU A 135 -2.64 3.28 -6.84
CA GLU A 135 -1.83 3.99 -5.85
C GLU A 135 -0.57 3.19 -5.58
N VAL A 136 0.58 3.77 -5.87
CA VAL A 136 1.88 3.10 -5.78
C VAL A 136 2.78 3.82 -4.79
N ALA A 137 3.22 3.13 -3.75
CA ALA A 137 4.27 3.59 -2.85
C ALA A 137 5.63 3.04 -3.30
N LEU A 138 6.54 3.94 -3.65
CA LEU A 138 7.94 3.65 -3.93
C LEU A 138 8.73 3.86 -2.64
N VAL A 139 9.05 2.78 -1.93
CA VAL A 139 9.84 2.76 -0.69
C VAL A 139 11.27 2.47 -1.07
N LEU A 140 12.09 3.52 -1.11
CA LEU A 140 13.38 3.51 -1.77
C LEU A 140 14.52 3.74 -0.77
N ASP A 141 15.40 2.77 -0.69
CA ASP A 141 16.65 2.89 0.06
C ASP A 141 17.54 3.96 -0.59
N VAL A 142 17.93 4.95 0.21
CA VAL A 142 18.86 6.01 -0.18
C VAL A 142 20.10 6.01 0.70
N SER A 143 20.40 4.92 1.39
CA SER A 143 21.59 4.77 2.23
C SER A 143 22.90 4.86 1.45
N GLY A 144 24.00 4.99 2.16
CA GLY A 144 25.33 5.19 1.57
C GLY A 144 25.78 4.08 0.61
N SER A 145 25.34 2.85 0.83
CA SER A 145 25.62 1.68 -0.03
C SER A 145 25.03 1.84 -1.44
N MET A 146 23.98 2.62 -1.60
CA MET A 146 23.38 2.93 -2.91
C MET A 146 24.29 3.76 -3.84
N ARG A 147 25.44 4.25 -3.36
CA ARG A 147 26.51 4.86 -4.19
C ARG A 147 27.33 3.84 -4.94
N ALA A 148 27.24 2.56 -4.57
CA ALA A 148 28.02 1.53 -5.23
C ALA A 148 27.69 1.43 -6.73
N MET A 149 28.74 1.24 -7.53
CA MET A 149 28.62 1.15 -8.99
C MET A 149 28.05 -0.20 -9.41
N MET A 150 27.18 -0.19 -10.39
CA MET A 150 26.70 -1.39 -11.08
C MET A 150 27.50 -1.62 -12.39
N SER A 151 27.26 -2.76 -13.01
CA SER A 151 27.94 -3.16 -14.26
C SER A 151 27.73 -2.19 -15.42
N SER A 152 26.70 -1.37 -15.38
CA SER A 152 26.39 -0.31 -16.36
C SER A 152 27.32 0.91 -16.27
N GLY A 153 28.13 1.04 -15.21
CA GLY A 153 28.91 2.23 -14.90
C GLY A 153 28.11 3.35 -14.22
N ARG A 154 26.88 3.04 -13.75
CA ARG A 154 26.06 3.93 -12.91
C ARG A 154 25.96 3.39 -11.51
N THR A 155 25.64 4.27 -10.56
CA THR A 155 25.36 3.85 -9.18
C THR A 155 24.04 3.08 -9.09
N ARG A 156 23.87 2.28 -8.01
CA ARG A 156 22.61 1.57 -7.74
C ARG A 156 21.43 2.54 -7.69
N LEU A 157 21.61 3.71 -7.07
CA LEU A 157 20.56 4.73 -7.00
C LEU A 157 20.21 5.31 -8.38
N GLU A 158 21.21 5.56 -9.24
CA GLU A 158 20.96 6.05 -10.60
C GLU A 158 20.19 5.02 -11.43
N GLU A 159 20.55 3.74 -11.36
CA GLU A 159 19.80 2.67 -12.04
C GLU A 159 18.38 2.52 -11.49
N LEU A 160 18.21 2.60 -10.18
CA LEU A 160 16.89 2.62 -9.55
C LEU A 160 16.02 3.76 -10.10
N LYS A 161 16.58 4.98 -10.17
CA LYS A 161 15.86 6.16 -10.67
C LYS A 161 15.41 5.99 -12.11
N LEU A 162 16.25 5.39 -12.95
CA LEU A 162 15.89 5.10 -14.34
C LEU A 162 14.78 4.06 -14.44
N ALA A 163 14.89 2.96 -13.70
CA ALA A 163 13.89 1.88 -13.73
C ALA A 163 12.54 2.30 -13.12
N ALA A 164 12.57 3.03 -12.00
CA ALA A 164 11.37 3.57 -11.38
C ALA A 164 10.70 4.66 -12.25
N GLY A 165 11.49 5.52 -12.91
CA GLY A 165 10.98 6.52 -13.86
C GLY A 165 10.25 5.87 -15.03
N LYS A 166 10.79 4.78 -15.58
CA LYS A 166 10.12 3.99 -16.63
C LYS A 166 8.78 3.42 -16.14
N LEU A 167 8.75 2.81 -14.95
CA LEU A 167 7.50 2.30 -14.35
C LEU A 167 6.47 3.43 -14.22
N ILE A 168 6.84 4.59 -13.67
CA ILE A 168 5.95 5.75 -13.53
C ILE A 168 5.37 6.13 -14.88
N THR A 169 6.23 6.35 -15.89
CA THR A 169 5.82 6.72 -17.24
C THR A 169 4.85 5.70 -17.84
N GLU A 170 5.17 4.40 -17.75
CA GLU A 170 4.33 3.36 -18.34
C GLU A 170 2.98 3.19 -17.64
N VAL A 171 2.93 3.29 -16.31
CA VAL A 171 1.67 3.23 -15.56
C VAL A 171 0.83 4.48 -15.83
N LYS A 172 1.45 5.66 -15.88
CA LYS A 172 0.78 6.93 -16.22
C LYS A 172 0.21 6.92 -17.64
N ASN A 173 0.90 6.32 -18.61
CA ASN A 173 0.41 6.19 -19.99
C ASN A 173 -0.89 5.38 -20.09
N VAL A 174 -1.13 4.44 -19.17
CA VAL A 174 -2.34 3.60 -19.15
C VAL A 174 -3.44 4.20 -18.29
N ALA A 175 -3.10 4.61 -17.07
CA ALA A 175 -4.09 5.02 -16.06
C ALA A 175 -4.26 6.56 -15.96
N GLY A 176 -3.42 7.35 -16.62
CA GLY A 176 -3.50 8.82 -16.56
C GLY A 176 -3.43 9.34 -15.12
N ASP A 177 -4.36 10.24 -14.77
CA ASP A 177 -4.45 10.82 -13.43
C ASP A 177 -5.04 9.88 -12.38
N ASN A 178 -5.58 8.73 -12.80
CA ASN A 178 -5.99 7.67 -11.89
C ASN A 178 -4.79 6.93 -11.26
N ALA A 179 -3.59 7.07 -11.83
CA ALA A 179 -2.38 6.59 -11.21
C ALA A 179 -1.74 7.68 -10.34
N LYS A 180 -1.63 7.41 -9.03
CA LYS A 180 -0.92 8.26 -8.09
C LYS A 180 0.29 7.52 -7.53
N PHE A 181 1.35 8.27 -7.29
CA PHE A 181 2.59 7.74 -6.71
C PHE A 181 2.97 8.51 -5.44
N THR A 182 3.47 7.80 -4.45
CA THR A 182 4.17 8.35 -3.30
C THR A 182 5.61 7.85 -3.32
N ILE A 183 6.55 8.68 -2.91
CA ILE A 183 7.98 8.33 -2.82
C ILE A 183 8.39 8.46 -1.36
N ILE A 184 8.88 7.36 -0.80
CA ILE A 184 9.32 7.22 0.59
C ILE A 184 10.81 6.89 0.60
N PRO A 185 11.69 7.91 0.54
CA PRO A 185 13.11 7.68 0.71
C PRO A 185 13.39 7.32 2.17
N PHE A 186 14.19 6.30 2.39
CA PHE A 186 14.57 5.89 3.75
C PHE A 186 16.03 5.51 3.87
N THR A 187 16.54 5.61 5.08
CA THR A 187 17.77 5.01 5.57
C THR A 187 17.46 4.19 6.82
N MET A 188 17.89 4.59 8.02
CA MET A 188 17.36 4.08 9.28
C MET A 188 15.99 4.68 9.61
N ASN A 189 15.74 5.90 9.17
CA ASN A 189 14.54 6.68 9.45
C ASN A 189 13.91 7.24 8.17
N VAL A 190 12.83 7.98 8.34
CA VAL A 190 12.10 8.67 7.27
C VAL A 190 11.95 10.14 7.65
N ASN A 191 12.07 11.00 6.66
CA ASN A 191 11.87 12.44 6.79
C ASN A 191 10.46 12.79 6.27
N VAL A 192 9.60 13.30 7.15
CA VAL A 192 8.23 13.68 6.79
C VAL A 192 8.13 15.13 6.27
N GLY A 193 9.25 15.83 6.20
CA GLY A 193 9.31 17.23 5.81
C GLY A 193 9.12 18.18 6.99
N ARG A 194 9.99 19.18 7.07
CA ARG A 194 10.06 20.16 8.16
C ARG A 194 8.81 21.03 8.33
N THR A 195 7.92 21.07 7.35
CA THR A 195 6.67 21.83 7.39
C THR A 195 5.53 21.06 8.05
N ASN A 196 5.63 19.74 8.20
CA ASN A 196 4.60 18.88 8.77
C ASN A 196 4.64 18.86 10.31
N THR A 197 4.79 20.04 10.91
CA THR A 197 4.90 20.21 12.37
C THR A 197 3.64 19.78 13.12
N SER A 198 2.48 19.75 12.47
CA SER A 198 1.23 19.26 13.06
C SER A 198 1.25 17.75 13.36
N TRP A 199 2.13 17.00 12.70
CA TRP A 199 2.24 15.55 12.86
C TRP A 199 3.13 15.14 14.02
N VAL A 200 3.93 16.07 14.57
CA VAL A 200 4.99 15.74 15.52
C VAL A 200 4.91 16.55 16.81
N TRP A 201 5.47 15.98 17.86
CA TRP A 201 5.79 16.62 19.12
C TRP A 201 7.28 16.96 19.19
N GLY A 202 7.62 17.94 20.00
CA GLY A 202 9.00 18.20 20.41
C GLY A 202 9.90 18.87 19.39
N TYR A 203 9.39 19.24 18.20
CA TYR A 203 10.18 19.95 17.19
C TYR A 203 10.55 21.39 17.59
N ASP A 204 9.84 21.95 18.58
CA ASP A 204 10.01 23.29 19.12
C ASP A 204 10.69 23.30 20.50
N LYS A 205 11.15 22.13 20.96
CA LYS A 205 11.82 21.97 22.25
C LYS A 205 13.27 22.47 22.23
N SER A 206 13.85 22.66 23.42
CA SER A 206 15.22 23.12 23.61
C SER A 206 16.29 22.22 22.96
N TYR A 207 15.98 20.99 22.55
CA TYR A 207 16.93 20.16 21.80
C TYR A 207 17.29 20.72 20.42
N PHE A 208 16.42 21.55 19.85
CA PHE A 208 16.66 22.25 18.59
C PHE A 208 17.06 23.71 18.83
N ASP A 209 17.53 24.03 20.03
CA ASP A 209 17.94 25.39 20.41
C ASP A 209 18.94 25.97 19.40
N GLY A 210 18.54 27.03 18.70
CA GLY A 210 19.30 27.59 17.59
C GLY A 210 19.32 26.82 16.29
N THR A 211 18.66 25.64 16.20
CA THR A 211 18.62 24.77 15.02
C THR A 211 17.17 24.47 14.62
N THR A 212 16.92 24.35 13.31
CA THR A 212 15.60 23.96 12.80
C THR A 212 15.50 22.43 12.73
N TRP A 213 14.39 21.86 13.22
CA TRP A 213 14.05 20.48 12.95
C TRP A 213 13.93 20.23 11.45
N MET A 214 14.60 19.20 10.94
CA MET A 214 14.73 18.93 9.51
C MET A 214 13.70 17.94 8.96
N GLY A 215 12.79 17.44 9.81
CA GLY A 215 11.64 16.66 9.36
C GLY A 215 11.71 15.17 9.69
N CYS A 216 12.80 14.65 10.25
CA CYS A 216 12.82 13.25 10.64
C CYS A 216 12.01 12.97 11.89
N VAL A 217 11.40 11.80 11.93
CA VAL A 217 10.54 11.37 13.02
C VAL A 217 11.09 10.15 13.73
N GLN A 218 10.81 10.09 15.01
CA GLN A 218 10.97 8.89 15.80
C GLN A 218 9.67 8.09 15.75
N GLU A 219 9.78 6.79 15.57
CA GLU A 219 8.61 5.93 15.49
C GLU A 219 7.95 5.78 16.87
N ARG A 220 6.66 5.51 16.84
CA ARG A 220 5.86 5.30 18.06
C ARG A 220 6.29 4.03 18.78
N LYS A 221 5.86 3.89 20.02
CA LYS A 221 6.10 2.66 20.79
C LYS A 221 5.30 1.47 20.32
N PRO A 222 5.78 0.26 20.56
CA PRO A 222 4.95 -0.93 20.44
C PRO A 222 3.63 -0.80 21.25
N PRO A 223 2.49 -1.24 20.70
CA PRO A 223 2.34 -1.94 19.41
C PRO A 223 2.16 -1.01 18.20
N PHE A 224 2.19 0.31 18.36
CA PHE A 224 1.83 1.30 17.35
C PHE A 224 2.98 1.66 16.40
N HIS A 225 4.17 1.16 16.66
CA HIS A 225 5.41 1.51 15.93
C HIS A 225 5.42 1.10 14.46
N ILE A 226 4.61 0.13 14.07
CA ILE A 226 4.48 -0.38 12.70
C ILE A 226 3.05 -0.21 12.15
N ALA A 227 2.14 0.39 12.92
CA ALA A 227 0.73 0.48 12.56
C ALA A 227 0.37 1.88 12.01
N ASN A 228 -0.77 1.92 11.33
CA ASN A 228 -1.42 3.17 10.93
C ASN A 228 -2.58 3.49 11.87
N GLU A 229 -2.27 3.76 13.13
CA GLU A 229 -3.26 4.18 14.13
C GLU A 229 -3.51 5.67 14.01
N PRO A 230 -4.75 6.12 13.76
CA PRO A 230 -5.07 7.54 13.66
C PRO A 230 -4.95 8.26 15.01
N GLY A 231 -4.54 9.51 14.97
CA GLY A 231 -4.64 10.45 16.10
C GLY A 231 -3.46 10.52 17.06
N ALA A 232 -2.49 9.61 17.02
CA ALA A 232 -1.30 9.71 17.85
C ALA A 232 -0.16 10.40 17.08
N LYS A 233 0.24 11.61 17.53
CA LYS A 233 1.39 12.32 16.97
C LYS A 233 2.68 11.52 17.18
N LEU A 234 3.60 11.68 16.23
CA LEU A 234 4.96 11.17 16.31
C LEU A 234 5.84 12.12 17.11
N HIS A 235 7.02 11.65 17.51
CA HIS A 235 8.04 12.53 18.07
C HIS A 235 8.99 13.02 16.98
N ALA A 236 9.45 14.27 17.10
CA ALA A 236 10.58 14.72 16.31
C ALA A 236 11.79 13.83 16.61
N TYR A 237 12.44 13.33 15.56
CA TYR A 237 13.68 12.60 15.75
C TYR A 237 14.76 13.54 16.25
N VAL A 238 15.45 13.11 17.29
CA VAL A 238 16.58 13.82 17.86
C VAL A 238 17.75 12.86 17.97
N TRP A 239 18.87 13.20 17.35
CA TRP A 239 20.09 12.48 17.58
C TRP A 239 20.57 12.73 19.01
N PRO A 240 20.78 11.70 19.82
CA PRO A 240 21.20 11.90 21.20
C PRO A 240 22.63 12.40 21.26
N PRO A 241 22.97 13.17 22.32
CA PRO A 241 24.32 13.63 22.56
C PRO A 241 25.31 12.48 22.70
N SER A 242 26.47 12.60 22.07
CA SER A 242 27.53 11.58 22.18
C SER A 242 28.39 11.77 23.42
N PRO A 243 28.69 10.73 24.18
CA PRO A 243 29.64 10.78 25.28
C PRO A 243 31.09 10.78 24.84
N ASP A 244 31.41 10.68 23.54
CA ASP A 244 32.81 10.47 23.10
C ASP A 244 33.58 11.76 22.80
N ARG A 245 34.73 11.89 23.44
CA ARG A 245 35.68 12.99 23.28
C ARG A 245 36.54 12.90 22.03
N SER A 246 36.71 11.72 21.45
CA SER A 246 37.69 11.51 20.38
C SER A 246 37.30 12.23 19.10
N THR A 247 36.03 12.57 18.93
CA THR A 247 35.45 13.25 17.77
C THR A 247 35.27 14.76 17.95
N GLY A 248 35.72 15.32 19.12
CA GLY A 248 35.44 16.74 19.43
C GLY A 248 33.98 17.09 19.73
N ARG A 249 33.10 16.09 19.76
CA ARG A 249 31.65 16.24 19.93
C ARG A 249 31.22 15.68 21.27
N ASN A 250 31.58 16.37 22.31
CA ASN A 250 31.55 15.79 23.63
C ASN A 250 30.48 16.39 24.51
N GLU A 251 29.75 15.51 25.13
CA GLU A 251 28.52 15.90 25.77
C GLU A 251 28.37 15.30 27.16
N CYS A 252 29.45 14.69 27.69
CA CYS A 252 29.57 14.38 29.07
C CYS A 252 30.29 15.49 29.82
N LYS A 253 29.80 15.79 31.00
CA LYS A 253 30.50 16.67 31.94
C LYS A 253 31.90 16.14 32.23
N ASN A 254 32.93 16.94 31.98
CA ASN A 254 34.27 16.60 32.37
C ASN A 254 34.33 16.48 33.92
N PRO A 255 34.60 15.28 34.47
CA PRO A 255 34.63 15.12 35.92
C PRO A 255 35.71 15.94 36.59
N SER A 256 36.73 16.42 35.84
CA SER A 256 37.85 17.16 36.39
C SER A 256 37.64 18.65 36.51
N ASN A 257 36.78 19.25 35.69
CA ASN A 257 36.61 20.73 35.70
C ASN A 257 35.13 21.18 35.73
N GLY A 258 34.18 20.24 35.76
CA GLY A 258 32.75 20.57 35.89
C GLY A 258 32.13 21.30 34.69
N THR A 259 32.88 21.53 33.62
CA THR A 259 32.34 22.18 32.43
C THR A 259 31.36 21.28 31.72
N ASN A 260 30.17 21.75 31.47
CA ASN A 260 29.25 21.11 30.54
C ASN A 260 29.90 21.14 29.19
N GLN A 261 30.11 19.97 28.63
CA GLN A 261 30.39 19.84 27.20
C GLN A 261 29.08 19.39 26.57
N GLY A 262 28.10 20.29 26.65
CA GLY A 262 26.79 20.04 26.10
C GLY A 262 26.79 20.01 24.58
N TYR A 263 25.67 20.00 23.98
CA TYR A 263 25.44 20.08 22.53
C TYR A 263 26.09 21.31 21.87
N ASP A 264 27.37 21.61 22.18
CA ASP A 264 28.07 22.73 21.56
C ASP A 264 28.07 22.63 20.03
N SER A 265 27.97 21.42 19.50
CA SER A 265 27.76 21.18 18.07
C SER A 265 26.36 21.59 17.58
N LEU A 266 25.39 21.80 18.45
CA LEU A 266 24.06 22.30 18.08
C LEU A 266 24.04 23.81 17.86
N GLN A 267 24.87 24.54 18.61
CA GLN A 267 24.95 25.99 18.54
C GLN A 267 25.76 26.49 17.34
N GLU A 268 26.64 25.67 16.78
CA GLU A 268 27.47 26.04 15.64
C GLU A 268 26.78 25.91 14.28
N VAL A 269 25.62 25.31 14.24
CA VAL A 269 24.85 25.20 13.00
C VAL A 269 24.09 26.50 12.76
N SER A 270 24.74 27.49 12.19
CA SER A 270 24.07 28.73 11.79
C SER A 270 22.97 28.43 10.77
N VAL A 271 21.76 28.87 11.08
CA VAL A 271 20.62 28.89 10.15
C VAL A 271 21.06 29.67 8.92
N GLY A 272 21.35 28.98 7.83
CA GLY A 272 21.92 29.58 6.59
C GLY A 272 23.21 28.92 6.10
N GLY A 273 23.78 27.96 6.84
CA GLY A 273 24.90 27.13 6.41
C GLY A 273 24.53 26.18 5.27
N SER A 274 25.53 25.49 4.73
CA SER A 274 25.29 24.46 3.70
C SER A 274 24.29 23.41 4.19
N LEU A 275 23.55 22.77 3.27
CA LEU A 275 22.58 21.70 3.63
C LEU A 275 23.20 20.62 4.54
N SER A 276 24.52 20.37 4.42
CA SER A 276 25.22 19.42 5.29
C SER A 276 25.26 19.85 6.76
N ALA A 277 25.41 21.14 7.02
CA ALA A 277 25.43 21.67 8.39
C ALA A 277 24.07 21.60 9.08
N GLN A 278 22.98 21.70 8.32
CA GLN A 278 21.61 21.61 8.85
C GLN A 278 21.26 20.21 9.36
N PHE A 279 21.98 19.18 8.90
CA PHE A 279 21.81 17.79 9.31
C PHE A 279 22.84 17.32 10.36
N ASP A 280 23.56 18.23 10.97
CA ASP A 280 24.39 17.95 12.16
C ASP A 280 23.59 18.14 13.47
N GLY A 281 24.23 17.89 14.58
CA GLY A 281 23.60 18.04 15.89
C GLY A 281 22.36 17.15 16.06
N PRO A 282 21.22 17.69 16.52
CA PRO A 282 20.00 16.90 16.75
C PRO A 282 19.42 16.30 15.47
N ASN A 283 19.75 16.87 14.31
CA ASN A 283 19.33 16.36 13.02
C ASN A 283 20.32 15.34 12.41
N ARG A 284 21.36 14.96 13.12
CA ARG A 284 22.34 14.00 12.62
C ARG A 284 21.68 12.68 12.27
N ASN A 285 22.06 12.09 11.14
CA ASN A 285 21.47 10.89 10.54
C ASN A 285 19.97 11.04 10.16
N CYS A 286 19.45 12.24 10.16
CA CYS A 286 18.15 12.50 9.52
C CYS A 286 18.31 12.39 8.00
N VAL A 287 17.53 11.54 7.37
CA VAL A 287 17.51 11.42 5.91
C VAL A 287 17.11 12.77 5.28
N ARG A 288 17.88 13.24 4.30
CA ARG A 288 17.73 14.60 3.73
C ARG A 288 16.52 14.75 2.84
N HIS A 289 16.11 13.66 2.23
CA HIS A 289 14.98 13.63 1.31
C HIS A 289 13.70 13.33 2.06
N ASP A 290 12.79 14.31 2.10
CA ASP A 290 11.47 14.14 2.65
C ASP A 290 10.62 13.19 1.80
N ILE A 291 9.59 12.61 2.40
CA ILE A 291 8.57 11.85 1.70
C ILE A 291 7.78 12.77 0.77
N MET A 292 7.27 12.21 -0.31
CA MET A 292 6.28 12.85 -1.17
C MET A 292 4.94 12.15 -0.95
N ALA A 293 3.90 12.89 -0.62
CA ALA A 293 2.54 12.38 -0.54
C ALA A 293 2.07 11.82 -1.90
N LEU A 294 0.92 11.14 -1.94
CA LEU A 294 0.34 10.64 -3.19
C LEU A 294 0.08 11.78 -4.17
N GLU A 295 0.75 11.73 -5.30
CA GLU A 295 0.76 12.75 -6.34
C GLU A 295 0.35 12.14 -7.69
N ALA A 296 -0.46 12.88 -8.45
CA ALA A 296 -0.87 12.50 -9.79
C ALA A 296 -0.05 13.20 -10.90
N ASP A 297 0.55 14.36 -10.61
CA ASP A 297 1.37 15.10 -11.59
C ASP A 297 2.68 14.37 -11.84
N GLN A 298 2.83 13.83 -13.06
CA GLN A 298 4.01 13.07 -13.47
C GLN A 298 5.30 13.89 -13.34
N THR A 299 5.28 15.17 -13.68
CA THR A 299 6.47 16.03 -13.63
C THR A 299 6.96 16.20 -12.20
N ARG A 300 6.04 16.34 -11.23
CA ARG A 300 6.38 16.42 -9.81
C ARG A 300 6.94 15.10 -9.29
N ILE A 301 6.34 13.97 -9.69
CA ILE A 301 6.79 12.63 -9.29
C ILE A 301 8.22 12.38 -9.81
N GLU A 302 8.44 12.60 -11.11
CA GLU A 302 9.76 12.42 -11.74
C GLU A 302 10.79 13.41 -11.19
N GLY A 303 10.40 14.66 -10.93
CA GLY A 303 11.25 15.68 -10.30
C GLY A 303 11.69 15.24 -8.89
N LYS A 304 10.78 14.70 -8.07
CA LYS A 304 11.13 14.15 -6.76
C LYS A 304 12.06 12.96 -6.86
N LEU A 305 11.77 12.00 -7.74
CA LEU A 305 12.64 10.85 -7.99
C LEU A 305 14.03 11.27 -8.44
N ALA A 306 14.12 12.22 -9.38
CA ALA A 306 15.38 12.75 -9.88
C ALA A 306 16.22 13.43 -8.79
N SER A 307 15.58 14.10 -7.82
CA SER A 307 16.26 14.82 -6.74
C SER A 307 16.94 13.90 -5.72
N LEU A 308 16.60 12.61 -5.66
CA LEU A 308 17.15 11.69 -4.66
C LEU A 308 18.67 11.55 -4.83
N THR A 309 19.38 11.57 -3.73
CA THR A 309 20.83 11.31 -3.63
C THR A 309 21.08 10.28 -2.54
N ALA A 310 22.12 9.48 -2.71
CA ALA A 310 22.49 8.54 -1.66
C ALA A 310 23.11 9.28 -0.47
N GLU A 311 22.61 8.98 0.72
CA GLU A 311 23.03 9.57 1.99
C GLU A 311 24.43 9.10 2.42
N GLY A 312 24.89 9.59 3.55
CA GLY A 312 26.16 9.15 4.18
C GLY A 312 26.00 7.85 4.97
N ASN A 313 26.75 7.72 6.02
CA ASN A 313 26.92 6.50 6.83
C ASN A 313 25.79 6.33 7.86
N ASP A 314 24.55 6.17 7.44
CA ASP A 314 23.40 6.30 8.34
C ASP A 314 22.73 4.96 8.70
N GLY A 315 23.30 3.83 8.26
CA GLY A 315 22.67 2.52 8.42
C GLY A 315 21.42 2.35 7.55
N THR A 316 20.76 1.19 7.67
CA THR A 316 19.55 0.86 6.89
C THR A 316 18.58 0.06 7.74
N ILE A 317 17.35 0.56 7.93
CA ILE A 317 16.25 -0.16 8.55
C ILE A 317 15.02 -0.06 7.63
N ILE A 318 14.51 -1.19 7.17
CA ILE A 318 13.40 -1.25 6.20
C ILE A 318 12.05 -0.89 6.85
N ALA A 319 11.89 -1.23 8.13
CA ALA A 319 10.60 -1.09 8.83
C ALA A 319 10.01 0.33 8.77
N PRO A 320 10.75 1.43 9.03
CA PRO A 320 10.21 2.78 8.90
C PRO A 320 9.72 3.09 7.50
N GLY A 321 10.50 2.71 6.47
CA GLY A 321 10.10 2.91 5.07
C GLY A 321 8.77 2.22 4.73
N VAL A 322 8.62 0.94 5.11
CA VAL A 322 7.39 0.16 4.90
C VAL A 322 6.22 0.75 5.69
N THR A 323 6.44 1.15 6.94
CA THR A 323 5.40 1.75 7.78
C THR A 323 4.90 3.07 7.19
N TRP A 324 5.80 3.90 6.67
CA TRP A 324 5.41 5.14 5.98
C TRP A 324 4.78 4.89 4.62
N GLY A 325 5.18 3.82 3.92
CA GLY A 325 4.48 3.35 2.72
C GLY A 325 3.03 2.93 3.03
N LEU A 326 2.79 2.22 4.14
CA LEU A 326 1.44 1.90 4.62
C LEU A 326 0.65 3.17 4.93
N ARG A 327 1.23 4.12 5.68
CA ARG A 327 0.58 5.39 6.03
C ARG A 327 0.23 6.22 4.79
N ALA A 328 1.10 6.25 3.80
CA ALA A 328 0.86 6.98 2.55
C ALA A 328 -0.20 6.34 1.65
N LEU A 329 -0.40 5.02 1.73
CA LEU A 329 -1.45 4.29 1.02
C LEU A 329 -2.74 4.15 1.82
N SER A 330 -2.79 4.70 3.02
CA SER A 330 -3.95 4.68 3.90
C SER A 330 -4.72 6.00 3.83
N PRO A 331 -6.06 5.98 3.81
CA PRO A 331 -6.86 7.20 3.81
C PRO A 331 -6.93 7.90 5.18
N GLU A 332 -6.24 7.34 6.18
CA GLU A 332 -6.23 7.87 7.54
C GLU A 332 -5.00 8.78 7.76
N TRP A 333 -5.09 9.59 8.82
CA TRP A 333 -3.98 10.40 9.31
C TRP A 333 -2.65 9.61 9.40
N PRO A 334 -1.49 10.15 9.05
CA PRO A 334 -1.19 11.57 8.78
C PRO A 334 -1.29 11.99 7.30
N MET A 335 -1.41 11.05 6.36
CA MET A 335 -1.42 11.29 4.91
C MET A 335 -2.78 10.83 4.38
N GLU A 336 -3.68 11.76 4.15
CA GLU A 336 -5.10 11.48 3.87
C GLU A 336 -5.43 11.46 2.35
N GLU A 337 -4.39 11.47 1.48
CA GLU A 337 -4.56 11.58 0.02
C GLU A 337 -4.95 10.27 -0.66
N ALA A 338 -4.83 9.14 0.05
CA ALA A 338 -5.14 7.83 -0.48
C ALA A 338 -6.65 7.59 -0.59
N SER A 339 -7.05 6.82 -1.59
CA SER A 339 -8.42 6.37 -1.73
C SER A 339 -8.84 5.48 -0.57
N SER A 340 -10.13 5.54 -0.20
CA SER A 340 -10.72 4.67 0.82
C SER A 340 -10.42 3.19 0.55
N TRP A 341 -10.31 2.39 1.61
CA TRP A 341 -10.15 0.95 1.51
C TRP A 341 -11.34 0.26 0.80
N LYS A 342 -12.53 0.86 0.81
CA LYS A 342 -13.72 0.36 0.08
C LYS A 342 -13.80 0.86 -1.36
N GLY A 343 -12.93 1.73 -1.79
CA GLY A 343 -13.16 2.59 -2.94
C GLY A 343 -12.38 2.25 -4.21
N GLY A 344 -12.20 0.98 -4.59
CA GLY A 344 -11.77 0.63 -5.96
C GLY A 344 -10.39 1.15 -6.40
N ALA A 345 -9.47 1.44 -5.47
CA ALA A 345 -8.08 1.72 -5.80
C ALA A 345 -7.22 0.49 -5.51
N TYR A 346 -6.47 0.02 -6.50
CA TYR A 346 -5.43 -0.97 -6.28
C TYR A 346 -4.23 -0.32 -5.63
N LYS A 347 -3.74 -0.89 -4.54
CA LYS A 347 -2.65 -0.33 -3.75
C LYS A 347 -1.42 -1.22 -3.83
N TYR A 348 -0.33 -0.64 -4.29
CA TYR A 348 0.95 -1.32 -4.47
C TYR A 348 2.05 -0.66 -3.66
N MET A 349 2.94 -1.47 -3.11
CA MET A 349 4.15 -0.99 -2.45
C MET A 349 5.35 -1.69 -3.07
N ILE A 350 6.33 -0.94 -3.53
CA ILE A 350 7.58 -1.44 -4.09
C ILE A 350 8.70 -1.05 -3.13
N VAL A 351 9.27 -2.04 -2.45
CA VAL A 351 10.36 -1.86 -1.50
C VAL A 351 11.67 -2.26 -2.17
N LEU A 352 12.61 -1.32 -2.26
CA LEU A 352 13.91 -1.57 -2.82
C LEU A 352 15.02 -1.25 -1.82
N THR A 353 15.95 -2.18 -1.65
CA THR A 353 17.18 -2.02 -0.86
C THR A 353 18.34 -2.77 -1.49
N ASP A 354 19.55 -2.34 -1.22
CA ASP A 354 20.77 -2.95 -1.72
C ASP A 354 21.58 -3.69 -0.65
N GLY A 355 21.15 -3.63 0.62
CA GLY A 355 21.99 -4.11 1.69
C GLY A 355 21.28 -4.81 2.84
N SER A 356 22.12 -5.35 3.72
CA SER A 356 21.69 -5.85 5.00
C SER A 356 21.25 -4.70 5.89
N GLN A 357 20.24 -4.94 6.71
CA GLN A 357 19.85 -3.98 7.72
C GLN A 357 20.99 -3.80 8.73
N THR A 358 21.35 -2.56 8.95
CA THR A 358 22.43 -2.16 9.85
C THR A 358 22.05 -0.91 10.62
N THR A 359 22.54 -0.82 11.84
CA THR A 359 22.61 0.43 12.60
C THR A 359 24.09 0.76 12.74
N GLU A 360 24.54 1.85 12.14
CA GLU A 360 25.96 2.23 12.23
C GLU A 360 26.34 2.92 13.55
N ILE A 361 25.45 2.92 14.50
CA ILE A 361 25.57 3.79 15.67
C ILE A 361 25.93 2.96 16.88
N GLU A 362 27.20 2.69 17.04
CA GLU A 362 27.75 2.30 18.33
C GLU A 362 27.87 3.54 19.24
N TYR A 363 27.02 3.61 20.23
CA TYR A 363 27.26 4.45 21.39
C TYR A 363 28.31 3.79 22.26
N GLN A 364 29.57 4.17 22.13
CA GLN A 364 30.61 3.74 23.06
C GLN A 364 30.53 4.58 24.34
N SER A 365 29.91 4.03 25.35
CA SER A 365 29.94 4.58 26.68
C SER A 365 31.37 4.45 27.26
N ARG A 366 32.16 5.50 27.15
CA ARG A 366 33.27 5.68 28.06
C ARG A 366 32.76 6.48 29.26
N THR A 367 32.40 5.75 30.31
CA THR A 367 32.20 6.26 31.69
C THR A 367 31.78 7.74 31.80
N CYS A 368 30.61 8.08 31.34
CA CYS A 368 29.93 9.25 31.83
C CYS A 368 29.33 8.89 33.19
N ASN A 369 30.12 9.05 34.24
CA ASN A 369 29.59 8.96 35.59
C ASN A 369 28.61 10.10 35.80
N LYS A 370 27.31 9.74 35.82
CA LYS A 370 26.23 10.61 36.26
C LYS A 370 26.16 11.97 35.60
N VAL A 371 25.35 12.07 34.56
CA VAL A 371 24.84 13.36 34.15
C VAL A 371 23.96 13.90 35.28
N THR A 372 24.50 14.85 36.03
CA THR A 372 23.81 15.46 37.19
C THR A 372 23.21 16.82 36.84
N ASN A 373 23.07 17.15 35.56
CA ASN A 373 22.54 18.44 35.16
C ASN A 373 21.10 18.32 34.66
N SER A 374 20.19 19.02 35.30
CA SER A 374 18.76 19.02 35.00
C SER A 374 18.40 19.39 33.55
N SER A 375 19.25 20.15 32.86
CA SER A 375 19.05 20.49 31.45
C SER A 375 19.35 19.33 30.49
N GLN A 376 20.21 18.40 30.83
CA GLN A 376 20.49 17.21 30.00
C GLN A 376 19.51 16.06 30.30
N GLU A 377 19.05 15.94 31.57
CA GLU A 377 17.87 15.10 31.85
C GLU A 377 16.65 15.50 31.04
N TYR A 378 16.55 16.78 30.72
CA TYR A 378 15.42 17.32 29.95
C TYR A 378 15.41 16.89 28.50
N LEU A 379 16.57 16.70 27.87
CA LEU A 379 16.69 16.32 26.45
C LEU A 379 16.27 14.88 26.18
N LEU A 380 16.28 14.06 27.20
CA LEU A 380 16.06 12.64 27.10
C LEU A 380 14.99 12.16 28.10
N ASN A 381 14.14 13.10 28.56
CA ASN A 381 13.05 12.74 29.46
C ASN A 381 12.09 11.78 28.73
N PRO A 382 11.96 10.54 29.22
CA PRO A 382 11.08 9.53 28.59
C PRO A 382 9.64 9.98 28.47
N GLU A 383 9.16 10.85 29.34
CA GLU A 383 7.79 11.38 29.29
C GLU A 383 7.56 12.28 28.08
N ASP A 384 8.57 13.03 27.65
CA ASP A 384 8.49 13.87 26.44
C ASP A 384 8.48 13.06 25.14
N PHE A 385 9.03 11.83 25.17
CA PHE A 385 9.11 10.97 24.00
C PHE A 385 8.06 9.84 24.01
N ASP A 386 7.11 9.88 24.94
CA ASP A 386 6.21 8.73 25.15
C ASP A 386 6.95 7.38 25.29
N MET A 387 8.24 7.43 25.62
CA MET A 387 9.09 6.30 25.86
C MET A 387 9.03 5.94 27.34
N ALA A 388 8.28 4.90 27.69
CA ALA A 388 8.01 4.53 29.05
C ALA A 388 9.28 4.35 29.90
N GLY A 389 9.45 5.23 30.86
CA GLY A 389 10.00 4.88 32.15
C GLY A 389 11.51 4.71 32.27
N SER A 390 12.32 5.08 31.27
CA SER A 390 13.76 4.97 31.38
C SER A 390 14.39 6.31 31.66
N LYS A 391 14.74 6.58 32.92
CA LYS A 391 15.78 7.55 33.21
C LYS A 391 17.02 7.08 32.48
N ILE A 392 17.54 7.86 31.52
CA ILE A 392 18.85 7.62 30.93
C ILE A 392 19.90 7.88 32.05
N VAL A 393 20.12 6.92 32.87
CA VAL A 393 21.00 7.02 34.02
C VAL A 393 22.26 6.18 33.85
N LYS A 394 22.26 5.26 32.89
CA LYS A 394 23.43 4.42 32.60
C LYS A 394 23.47 4.07 31.14
N TYR A 395 24.30 4.73 30.38
CA TYR A 395 24.78 4.15 29.14
C TYR A 395 25.53 2.87 29.50
N GLY A 396 25.08 1.74 29.03
CA GLY A 396 25.87 0.53 29.02
C GLY A 396 27.16 0.73 28.21
N PRO A 397 28.16 -0.16 28.31
CA PRO A 397 29.41 0.01 27.60
C PRO A 397 29.29 0.14 26.09
N VAL A 398 28.20 -0.35 25.49
CA VAL A 398 27.85 -0.19 24.06
C VAL A 398 26.34 -0.23 23.93
N ASP A 399 25.74 0.78 23.29
CA ASP A 399 24.31 0.79 22.95
C ASP A 399 24.11 1.42 21.59
N ASN A 400 23.06 1.05 20.86
CA ASN A 400 22.76 1.61 19.57
C ASN A 400 21.47 2.43 19.64
N TRP A 401 21.54 3.63 19.06
CA TRP A 401 20.38 4.46 18.85
C TRP A 401 19.68 4.09 17.55
N THR A 402 18.36 3.98 17.59
CA THR A 402 17.50 3.70 16.44
C THR A 402 16.34 4.68 16.41
N PRO A 403 15.59 4.76 15.29
CA PRO A 403 14.34 5.52 15.28
C PRO A 403 13.28 5.05 16.28
N TYR A 404 13.52 3.91 16.91
CA TYR A 404 12.67 3.31 17.94
C TYR A 404 13.21 3.53 19.37
N GLY A 405 14.35 4.18 19.51
CA GLY A 405 15.02 4.47 20.77
C GLY A 405 16.30 3.66 20.98
N PHE A 406 16.85 3.76 22.19
CA PHE A 406 18.00 2.96 22.62
C PHE A 406 17.63 1.50 22.85
N ILE A 407 18.49 0.58 22.45
CA ILE A 407 18.23 -0.86 22.51
C ILE A 407 18.29 -1.38 23.95
N ALA A 408 19.33 -1.02 24.68
CA ALA A 408 19.56 -1.56 26.01
C ALA A 408 18.48 -1.14 27.04
N ASP A 409 17.99 0.09 26.93
CA ASP A 409 17.13 0.68 27.93
C ASP A 409 15.64 0.57 27.63
N SER A 410 15.23 0.63 26.36
CA SER A 410 13.84 0.81 26.01
C SER A 410 13.15 -0.43 25.47
N ASN A 411 13.89 -1.54 25.21
CA ASN A 411 13.34 -2.69 24.50
C ASN A 411 12.45 -2.26 23.29
N PRO A 412 13.02 -1.48 22.36
CA PRO A 412 12.24 -0.71 21.38
C PRO A 412 11.43 -1.58 20.42
N PHE A 413 11.77 -2.88 20.34
CA PHE A 413 11.11 -3.85 19.47
C PHE A 413 10.10 -4.72 20.20
N ASN A 414 9.99 -4.58 21.51
CA ASN A 414 9.13 -5.39 22.39
C ASN A 414 9.36 -6.92 22.24
N ASP A 415 10.57 -7.33 21.90
CA ASP A 415 10.97 -8.74 21.73
C ASP A 415 12.00 -9.23 22.75
N GLY A 416 12.32 -8.38 23.72
CA GLY A 416 13.30 -8.66 24.77
C GLY A 416 14.74 -8.32 24.40
N THR A 417 14.99 -7.80 23.20
CA THR A 417 16.33 -7.41 22.74
C THR A 417 16.89 -6.28 23.60
N ARG A 418 18.05 -6.53 24.17
CA ARG A 418 18.80 -5.58 25.02
C ARG A 418 20.29 -5.58 24.71
N SER A 419 20.71 -6.29 23.69
CA SER A 419 22.09 -6.46 23.29
C SER A 419 22.28 -6.10 21.82
N VAL A 420 23.40 -5.46 21.50
CA VAL A 420 23.80 -5.14 20.12
C VAL A 420 23.96 -6.41 19.27
N SER A 421 24.35 -7.53 19.88
CA SER A 421 24.47 -8.82 19.16
C SER A 421 23.14 -9.36 18.64
N ASP A 422 22.04 -9.06 19.33
CA ASP A 422 20.71 -9.54 18.97
C ASP A 422 19.98 -8.57 18.00
N LEU A 423 20.50 -7.36 17.90
CA LEU A 423 19.91 -6.28 17.14
C LEU A 423 19.58 -6.62 15.69
N PRO A 424 20.48 -7.26 14.91
CA PRO A 424 20.15 -7.60 13.55
C PRO A 424 18.90 -8.48 13.45
N ASP A 425 18.74 -9.49 14.32
CA ASP A 425 17.58 -10.38 14.31
C ASP A 425 16.27 -9.64 14.67
N SER A 426 16.37 -8.71 15.59
CA SER A 426 15.23 -7.90 16.03
C SER A 426 14.77 -6.93 14.97
N ILE A 427 15.69 -6.27 14.25
CA ILE A 427 15.37 -5.39 13.14
C ILE A 427 14.72 -6.17 11.98
N ASP A 428 15.19 -7.39 11.70
CA ASP A 428 14.58 -8.22 10.67
C ASP A 428 13.17 -8.65 11.06
N LYS A 429 12.96 -9.08 12.30
CA LYS A 429 11.62 -9.41 12.83
C LYS A 429 10.68 -8.20 12.74
N LEU A 430 11.18 -7.03 13.13
CA LEU A 430 10.44 -5.78 13.05
C LEU A 430 10.04 -5.45 11.60
N SER A 431 10.97 -5.57 10.66
CA SER A 431 10.69 -5.30 9.25
C SER A 431 9.69 -6.28 8.65
N ILE A 432 9.79 -7.57 9.01
CA ILE A 432 8.81 -8.59 8.62
C ILE A 432 7.43 -8.27 9.24
N ALA A 433 7.41 -7.82 10.50
CA ALA A 433 6.17 -7.42 11.16
C ALA A 433 5.52 -6.21 10.49
N ALA A 434 6.31 -5.19 10.11
CA ALA A 434 5.83 -4.02 9.35
C ALA A 434 5.24 -4.43 7.98
N CYS A 435 5.92 -5.32 7.25
CA CYS A 435 5.41 -5.86 5.99
C CYS A 435 4.12 -6.66 6.21
N THR A 436 4.03 -7.44 7.28
CA THR A 436 2.83 -8.22 7.62
C THR A 436 1.67 -7.29 7.94
N GLU A 437 1.92 -6.22 8.69
CA GLU A 437 0.91 -5.20 8.99
C GLU A 437 0.42 -4.52 7.71
N ALA A 438 1.34 -4.12 6.82
CA ALA A 438 0.99 -3.47 5.56
C ALA A 438 0.14 -4.36 4.64
N LYS A 439 0.36 -5.68 4.65
CA LYS A 439 -0.38 -6.66 3.85
C LYS A 439 -1.76 -7.04 4.40
N LYS A 440 -2.13 -6.58 5.59
CA LYS A 440 -3.45 -6.90 6.15
C LYS A 440 -4.57 -6.39 5.25
N GLU A 441 -5.58 -7.24 5.07
CA GLU A 441 -6.80 -6.84 4.39
C GLU A 441 -7.57 -5.81 5.23
N ARG A 442 -8.01 -4.75 4.57
CA ARG A 442 -8.80 -3.67 5.16
C ARG A 442 -10.02 -3.41 4.28
N SER A 443 -11.19 -3.76 4.78
CA SER A 443 -12.47 -3.55 4.07
C SER A 443 -12.52 -4.13 2.65
N GLY A 444 -11.94 -5.32 2.45
CA GLY A 444 -11.91 -6.02 1.16
C GLY A 444 -10.75 -5.59 0.24
N ASN A 445 -9.86 -4.71 0.70
CA ASN A 445 -8.68 -4.28 -0.05
C ASN A 445 -7.39 -4.54 0.75
N GLN A 446 -6.28 -4.71 0.05
CA GLN A 446 -4.97 -4.93 0.65
C GLN A 446 -3.88 -4.27 -0.19
N ILE A 447 -2.73 -4.03 0.43
CA ILE A 447 -1.54 -3.58 -0.29
C ILE A 447 -0.81 -4.80 -0.85
N GLU A 448 -0.58 -4.83 -2.15
CA GLU A 448 0.31 -5.81 -2.76
C GLU A 448 1.75 -5.30 -2.73
N ILE A 449 2.61 -6.02 -2.01
CA ILE A 449 4.02 -5.64 -1.80
C ILE A 449 4.90 -6.41 -2.77
N PHE A 450 5.71 -5.66 -3.52
CA PHE A 450 6.85 -6.12 -4.30
C PHE A 450 8.15 -5.73 -3.59
N THR A 451 9.13 -6.62 -3.64
CA THR A 451 10.45 -6.35 -3.06
C THR A 451 11.55 -6.58 -4.08
N ILE A 452 12.54 -5.71 -4.09
CA ILE A 452 13.70 -5.80 -4.97
C ILE A 452 14.98 -5.68 -4.14
N GLY A 453 15.82 -6.68 -4.23
CA GLY A 453 17.16 -6.67 -3.63
C GLY A 453 18.23 -6.42 -4.70
N VAL A 454 19.14 -5.46 -4.52
CA VAL A 454 20.06 -4.96 -5.58
C VAL A 454 21.53 -5.12 -5.19
N SER A 455 21.96 -6.24 -4.72
CA SER A 455 23.38 -6.51 -4.49
C SER A 455 23.64 -7.95 -4.07
N SER A 456 24.90 -8.34 -4.00
CA SER A 456 25.27 -9.65 -3.44
C SER A 456 24.81 -9.84 -1.99
N ALA A 457 24.66 -8.77 -1.20
CA ALA A 457 24.12 -8.85 0.16
C ALA A 457 22.65 -9.27 0.19
N THR A 458 21.93 -9.11 -0.92
CA THR A 458 20.53 -9.52 -1.11
C THR A 458 20.38 -10.76 -1.97
N ALA A 459 21.48 -11.48 -2.27
CA ALA A 459 21.48 -12.68 -3.10
C ALA A 459 20.74 -13.85 -2.45
N PRO A 460 20.24 -14.82 -3.24
CA PRO A 460 19.60 -16.03 -2.75
C PRO A 460 20.42 -16.72 -1.66
N GLY A 461 19.78 -17.07 -0.56
CA GLY A 461 20.43 -17.66 0.62
C GLY A 461 20.94 -16.64 1.65
N SER A 462 21.04 -15.35 1.31
CA SER A 462 21.38 -14.31 2.28
C SER A 462 20.24 -14.06 3.27
N ARG A 463 20.58 -13.47 4.40
CA ARG A 463 19.62 -13.03 5.41
C ARG A 463 18.62 -12.03 4.85
N THR A 464 19.10 -11.03 4.12
CA THR A 464 18.26 -9.98 3.51
C THR A 464 17.36 -10.54 2.41
N TYR A 465 17.83 -11.49 1.60
CA TYR A 465 16.98 -12.21 0.65
C TYR A 465 15.76 -12.84 1.33
N ASN A 466 16.01 -13.58 2.43
CA ASN A 466 14.95 -14.23 3.19
C ASN A 466 13.96 -13.23 3.80
N LEU A 467 14.45 -12.10 4.28
CA LEU A 467 13.62 -11.01 4.79
C LEU A 467 12.74 -10.43 3.67
N LEU A 468 13.34 -10.04 2.55
CA LEU A 468 12.63 -9.42 1.43
C LEU A 468 11.59 -10.38 0.82
N ASN A 469 11.92 -11.67 0.73
CA ASN A 469 10.99 -12.69 0.26
C ASN A 469 9.78 -12.85 1.22
N LYS A 470 9.98 -12.76 2.53
CA LYS A 470 8.89 -12.77 3.52
C LYS A 470 8.08 -11.46 3.50
N CYS A 471 8.72 -10.35 3.18
CA CYS A 471 8.08 -9.04 3.05
C CYS A 471 7.18 -8.98 1.83
N ALA A 472 7.55 -9.56 0.71
CA ALA A 472 6.73 -9.63 -0.49
C ALA A 472 5.36 -10.27 -0.22
N SER A 473 4.33 -9.88 -0.95
CA SER A 473 2.98 -10.45 -0.81
C SER A 473 2.92 -11.91 -1.25
N ARG A 474 3.74 -12.27 -2.24
CA ARG A 474 3.91 -13.64 -2.77
C ARG A 474 5.37 -13.86 -3.13
N PRO A 475 5.87 -15.11 -3.17
CA PRO A 475 7.26 -15.38 -3.55
C PRO A 475 7.63 -14.80 -4.92
N GLU A 476 6.72 -14.83 -5.90
CA GLU A 476 6.92 -14.27 -7.24
C GLU A 476 6.89 -12.72 -7.30
N ASN A 477 6.66 -12.06 -6.18
CA ASN A 477 6.76 -10.60 -6.03
C ASN A 477 8.11 -10.18 -5.42
N HIS A 478 8.99 -11.14 -5.12
CA HIS A 478 10.35 -10.85 -4.69
C HIS A 478 11.33 -11.03 -5.87
N PHE A 479 12.13 -10.01 -6.12
CA PHE A 479 13.12 -9.96 -7.19
C PHE A 479 14.51 -9.76 -6.62
N PHE A 480 15.46 -10.53 -7.13
CA PHE A 480 16.90 -10.31 -6.93
C PHE A 480 17.49 -9.73 -8.21
N ALA A 481 18.11 -8.57 -8.10
CA ALA A 481 18.73 -7.85 -9.20
C ALA A 481 20.23 -7.74 -8.99
N GLU A 482 20.98 -8.66 -9.56
CA GLU A 482 22.44 -8.70 -9.51
C GLU A 482 23.07 -7.55 -10.32
N ASP A 483 22.41 -7.18 -11.40
CA ASP A 483 22.87 -6.16 -12.34
C ASP A 483 21.74 -5.24 -12.84
N SER A 484 22.11 -4.23 -13.61
CA SER A 484 21.16 -3.25 -14.17
C SER A 484 20.11 -3.87 -15.08
N GLN A 485 20.43 -4.97 -15.79
CA GLN A 485 19.46 -5.65 -16.65
C GLN A 485 18.43 -6.42 -15.81
N ALA A 486 18.88 -7.08 -14.73
CA ALA A 486 18.00 -7.76 -13.79
C ALA A 486 17.07 -6.77 -13.09
N LEU A 487 17.60 -5.59 -12.70
CA LEU A 487 16.80 -4.53 -12.10
C LEU A 487 15.73 -4.02 -13.07
N ASN A 488 16.07 -3.77 -14.32
CA ASN A 488 15.10 -3.37 -15.33
C ASN A 488 14.05 -4.43 -15.56
N ARG A 489 14.43 -5.73 -15.64
CA ARG A 489 13.46 -6.83 -15.76
C ARG A 489 12.50 -6.90 -14.58
N ALA A 490 13.00 -6.70 -13.35
CA ALA A 490 12.15 -6.66 -12.15
C ALA A 490 11.08 -5.56 -12.25
N PHE A 491 11.48 -4.35 -12.61
CA PHE A 491 10.54 -3.25 -12.80
C PHE A 491 9.58 -3.48 -13.98
N ASP A 492 10.03 -4.08 -15.08
CA ASP A 492 9.17 -4.43 -16.22
C ASP A 492 8.11 -5.46 -15.82
N GLU A 493 8.45 -6.47 -15.02
CA GLU A 493 7.48 -7.46 -14.52
C GLU A 493 6.48 -6.84 -13.52
N ILE A 494 6.94 -5.97 -12.63
CA ILE A 494 6.06 -5.20 -11.74
C ILE A 494 5.12 -4.32 -12.56
N THR A 495 5.65 -3.60 -13.55
CA THR A 495 4.85 -2.76 -14.44
C THR A 495 3.75 -3.54 -15.15
N LYS A 496 4.07 -4.73 -15.67
CA LYS A 496 3.07 -5.62 -16.28
C LYS A 496 1.99 -6.01 -15.29
N LYS A 497 2.35 -6.38 -14.05
CA LYS A 497 1.38 -6.76 -13.02
C LYS A 497 0.48 -5.57 -12.64
N VAL A 498 1.04 -4.38 -12.47
CA VAL A 498 0.28 -3.16 -12.17
C VAL A 498 -0.65 -2.77 -13.32
N LYS A 499 -0.22 -2.94 -14.58
CA LYS A 499 -1.01 -2.61 -15.78
C LYS A 499 -2.08 -3.63 -16.12
N ASN A 500 -1.83 -4.93 -15.91
CA ASN A 500 -2.75 -6.01 -16.35
C ASN A 500 -4.10 -5.97 -15.63
N ILE A 501 -4.19 -5.36 -14.46
CA ILE A 501 -5.44 -5.19 -13.73
C ILE A 501 -6.42 -4.29 -14.49
N HIS A 502 -5.93 -3.33 -15.28
CA HIS A 502 -6.77 -2.50 -16.16
C HIS A 502 -7.31 -3.23 -17.40
N LEU A 503 -6.83 -4.44 -17.71
CA LEU A 503 -7.18 -5.17 -18.91
C LEU A 503 -8.05 -6.42 -18.67
N THR A 504 -8.29 -6.79 -17.41
CA THR A 504 -8.96 -8.05 -17.03
C THR A 504 -10.35 -7.86 -16.41
N HIS A 505 -10.89 -6.65 -16.41
CA HIS A 505 -12.26 -6.36 -15.95
C HIS A 505 -13.09 -5.65 -17.00
#